data_fc0ab739a0bde52a17f922a7cb487c11
#
_entry.id   fc0ab739a0bde52a17f922a7cb487c11
#
_cell.length_a   1.000
_cell.length_b   1.000
_cell.length_c   1.000
_cell.angle_alpha   90.00
_cell.angle_beta   90.00
_cell.angle_gamma   90.00
#
_symmetry.space_group_name_H-M   'P 1'
#
loop_
_entity.id
_entity.type
_entity.pdbx_description
1 polymer ?
#
loop_
_entity_poly.entity_id
_entity_poly.type
_entity_poly.pdbx_seq_one_letter_code
_entity_poly.pdbx_strand_id
1 'polypeptide(L)'
;MVSITVSDQGCGFNPSTMMETDRTLPGRFGLFNVQERVEAVGGRLNLDSTEGSGTTVTLTAPIDIDSQSESGSGASRAKQLLTSPVPPSERLRILLVDDHEMVRQGLRSVLDNYEDLEVIGEAGDGESAISIAAALKPDVVVMDVNMPRIDGIEATRRIVSAQPDIVVIGLSVQNEHHVEEAMTRAGAAVFVTKERAAGQLYEAIVRTVRTRK
;
A
#
# COMPACT_ATOMS: atom_id res chain seq x y z
N MET A 1 -28.36 -3.14 3.53
CA MET A 1 -27.49 -1.99 3.84
C MET A 1 -26.98 -2.11 5.25
N VAL A 2 -25.66 -2.00 5.45
CA VAL A 2 -25.01 -1.83 6.77
C VAL A 2 -24.59 -0.37 6.91
N SER A 3 -24.76 0.18 8.12
CA SER A 3 -24.26 1.50 8.48
C SER A 3 -23.38 1.37 9.72
N ILE A 4 -22.19 1.97 9.65
CA ILE A 4 -21.24 2.06 10.78
C ILE A 4 -21.00 3.52 11.04
N THR A 5 -21.20 3.97 12.27
CA THR A 5 -20.94 5.36 12.68
C THR A 5 -19.86 5.38 13.76
N VAL A 6 -18.86 6.21 13.56
CA VAL A 6 -17.78 6.47 14.52
C VAL A 6 -17.79 7.95 14.85
N SER A 7 -17.79 8.29 16.13
CA SER A 7 -17.79 9.68 16.60
C SER A 7 -16.69 9.91 17.64
N ASP A 8 -16.06 11.06 17.60
CA ASP A 8 -15.16 11.57 18.63
C ASP A 8 -15.64 12.91 19.18
N GLN A 9 -15.14 13.31 20.34
CA GLN A 9 -15.39 14.61 20.97
C GLN A 9 -14.12 15.49 20.92
N GLY A 10 -13.33 15.35 19.86
CA GLY A 10 -12.12 16.12 19.65
C GLY A 10 -12.40 17.59 19.27
N CYS A 11 -11.36 18.27 18.79
CA CYS A 11 -11.48 19.67 18.38
C CYS A 11 -12.31 19.87 17.10
N GLY A 12 -12.64 18.81 16.36
CA GLY A 12 -13.32 18.91 15.08
C GLY A 12 -12.55 19.75 14.05
N PHE A 13 -13.14 19.94 12.90
CA PHE A 13 -12.61 20.79 11.82
C PHE A 13 -13.73 21.18 10.87
N ASN A 14 -13.47 22.16 9.97
CA ASN A 14 -14.40 22.54 8.92
C ASN A 14 -14.19 21.64 7.67
N PRO A 15 -15.15 20.77 7.31
CA PRO A 15 -15.02 19.88 6.14
C PRO A 15 -14.85 20.62 4.81
N SER A 16 -15.42 21.81 4.66
CA SER A 16 -15.33 22.61 3.42
C SER A 16 -13.90 23.09 3.16
N THR A 17 -13.10 23.35 4.19
CA THR A 17 -11.70 23.73 4.05
C THR A 17 -10.81 22.55 3.67
N MET A 18 -11.29 21.32 3.84
CA MET A 18 -10.58 20.11 3.40
C MET A 18 -10.68 19.87 1.89
N MET A 19 -11.73 20.33 1.23
CA MET A 19 -11.92 20.12 -0.21
C MET A 19 -11.20 21.16 -1.08
N GLU A 20 -10.93 22.36 -0.56
CA GLU A 20 -10.43 23.48 -1.36
C GLU A 20 -8.92 23.79 -1.21
N THR A 21 -8.23 23.31 -0.17
CA THR A 21 -6.87 23.77 0.08
C THR A 21 -5.89 22.62 0.29
N ASP A 22 -4.94 22.53 -0.64
CA ASP A 22 -3.63 21.94 -0.52
C ASP A 22 -3.56 20.43 -0.12
N ARG A 23 -3.32 19.60 -1.13
CA ARG A 23 -3.06 18.16 -1.05
C ARG A 23 -1.74 17.79 -0.33
N THR A 24 -1.10 18.73 0.35
CA THR A 24 0.26 18.57 0.90
C THR A 24 0.35 18.38 2.42
N LEU A 25 -0.78 18.39 3.17
CA LEU A 25 -0.74 18.27 4.62
C LEU A 25 -0.76 16.80 5.10
N PRO A 26 0.18 16.39 5.97
CA PRO A 26 0.23 15.04 6.53
C PRO A 26 -1.01 14.74 7.39
N GLY A 27 -1.63 13.57 7.21
CA GLY A 27 -2.76 13.08 8.00
C GLY A 27 -4.13 13.07 7.31
N ARG A 28 -4.27 13.66 6.11
CA ARG A 28 -5.55 13.72 5.36
C ARG A 28 -5.87 12.50 4.51
N PHE A 29 -4.89 11.62 4.30
CA PHE A 29 -5.00 10.48 3.38
C PHE A 29 -5.91 9.35 3.88
N GLY A 30 -6.07 9.18 5.20
CA GLY A 30 -6.86 8.08 5.75
C GLY A 30 -8.33 8.11 5.32
N LEU A 31 -9.00 9.25 5.46
CA LEU A 31 -10.42 9.39 5.15
C LEU A 31 -10.71 9.31 3.64
N PHE A 32 -9.85 9.89 2.80
CA PHE A 32 -10.00 9.82 1.35
C PHE A 32 -9.87 8.38 0.83
N ASN A 33 -8.88 7.64 1.29
CA ASN A 33 -8.72 6.23 0.94
C ASN A 33 -9.91 5.36 1.41
N VAL A 34 -10.47 5.66 2.59
CA VAL A 34 -11.68 4.97 3.09
C VAL A 34 -12.88 5.31 2.20
N GLN A 35 -13.02 6.57 1.77
CA GLN A 35 -14.09 6.99 0.88
C GLN A 35 -14.04 6.27 -0.46
N GLU A 36 -12.89 6.25 -1.15
CA GLU A 36 -12.72 5.54 -2.42
C GLU A 36 -13.05 4.04 -2.31
N ARG A 37 -12.59 3.40 -1.22
CA ARG A 37 -12.84 1.97 -0.99
C ARG A 37 -14.30 1.67 -0.71
N VAL A 38 -14.99 2.53 0.02
CA VAL A 38 -16.43 2.40 0.30
C VAL A 38 -17.24 2.63 -0.96
N GLU A 39 -16.88 3.63 -1.76
CA GLU A 39 -17.53 3.92 -3.04
C GLU A 39 -17.32 2.79 -4.06
N ALA A 40 -16.16 2.15 -4.08
CA ALA A 40 -15.86 1.02 -4.95
C ALA A 40 -16.76 -0.21 -4.72
N VAL A 41 -17.30 -0.37 -3.50
CA VAL A 41 -18.27 -1.41 -3.15
C VAL A 41 -19.73 -0.92 -3.19
N GLY A 42 -19.97 0.25 -3.80
CA GLY A 42 -21.31 0.83 -3.91
C GLY A 42 -21.83 1.46 -2.59
N GLY A 43 -20.93 1.69 -1.64
CA GLY A 43 -21.22 2.35 -0.39
C GLY A 43 -21.04 3.87 -0.44
N ARG A 44 -21.22 4.51 0.70
CA ARG A 44 -21.00 5.96 0.88
C ARG A 44 -20.34 6.24 2.22
N LEU A 45 -19.44 7.22 2.24
CA LEU A 45 -18.89 7.83 3.43
C LEU A 45 -19.50 9.22 3.61
N ASN A 46 -20.08 9.49 4.79
CA ASN A 46 -20.52 10.81 5.20
C ASN A 46 -19.67 11.28 6.37
N LEU A 47 -19.13 12.50 6.25
CA LEU A 47 -18.28 13.12 7.26
C LEU A 47 -18.97 14.39 7.76
N ASP A 48 -19.24 14.43 9.06
CA ASP A 48 -19.79 15.58 9.77
C ASP A 48 -18.81 16.01 10.86
N SER A 49 -18.27 17.21 10.73
CA SER A 49 -17.31 17.77 11.69
C SER A 49 -17.52 19.27 11.84
N THR A 50 -17.41 19.73 13.07
CA THR A 50 -17.51 21.14 13.41
C THR A 50 -16.42 21.51 14.40
N GLU A 51 -15.74 22.63 14.19
CA GLU A 51 -14.70 23.11 15.12
C GLU A 51 -15.27 23.24 16.53
N GLY A 52 -14.58 22.62 17.50
CA GLY A 52 -14.97 22.60 18.90
C GLY A 52 -16.02 21.55 19.28
N SER A 53 -16.55 20.76 18.32
CA SER A 53 -17.65 19.81 18.58
C SER A 53 -17.32 18.36 18.22
N GLY A 54 -16.10 18.08 17.77
CA GLY A 54 -15.66 16.75 17.37
C GLY A 54 -16.01 16.38 15.93
N THR A 55 -15.87 15.09 15.61
CA THR A 55 -16.09 14.54 14.26
C THR A 55 -16.94 13.29 14.32
N THR A 56 -17.86 13.15 13.37
CA THR A 56 -18.66 11.95 13.15
C THR A 56 -18.48 11.48 11.71
N VAL A 57 -18.09 10.22 11.54
CA VAL A 57 -17.95 9.55 10.25
C VAL A 57 -18.99 8.45 10.16
N THR A 58 -19.81 8.45 9.12
CA THR A 58 -20.80 7.41 8.86
C THR A 58 -20.48 6.72 7.53
N LEU A 59 -20.27 5.42 7.62
CA LEU A 59 -20.07 4.54 6.46
C LEU A 59 -21.36 3.77 6.20
N THR A 60 -21.84 3.78 4.96
CA THR A 60 -22.95 2.94 4.52
C THR A 60 -22.50 2.09 3.34
N ALA A 61 -22.80 0.79 3.38
CA ALA A 61 -22.51 -0.12 2.28
C ALA A 61 -23.70 -1.06 2.01
N PRO A 62 -23.98 -1.43 0.74
CA PRO A 62 -24.93 -2.48 0.44
C PRO A 62 -24.40 -3.81 0.98
N ILE A 63 -25.26 -4.59 1.63
CA ILE A 63 -24.99 -6.00 1.91
C ILE A 63 -25.79 -6.78 0.89
N ASP A 64 -25.13 -7.43 -0.05
CA ASP A 64 -25.72 -8.48 -0.84
C ASP A 64 -25.71 -9.75 0.02
N ILE A 65 -26.79 -9.90 0.81
CA ILE A 65 -27.10 -11.18 1.43
C ILE A 65 -27.85 -11.96 0.33
N ASP A 66 -27.12 -12.59 -0.57
CA ASP A 66 -27.68 -13.63 -1.41
C ASP A 66 -27.94 -14.87 -0.52
N SER A 67 -29.12 -14.85 0.09
CA SER A 67 -29.74 -16.04 0.66
C SER A 67 -30.12 -16.94 -0.52
N GLN A 68 -29.44 -18.05 -0.63
CA GLN A 68 -29.87 -19.32 -1.21
C GLN A 68 -31.17 -19.29 -2.03
N SER A 69 -31.05 -19.53 -3.31
CA SER A 69 -31.99 -20.39 -4.03
C SER A 69 -31.22 -21.23 -5.05
N GLU A 70 -31.28 -22.51 -4.80
CA GLU A 70 -30.77 -23.58 -5.66
C GLU A 70 -31.44 -23.53 -7.03
N SER A 71 -30.67 -23.52 -8.09
CA SER A 71 -30.75 -24.36 -9.30
C SER A 71 -30.14 -23.66 -10.51
N GLY A 72 -29.08 -24.25 -11.07
CA GLY A 72 -28.48 -23.78 -12.32
C GLY A 72 -26.99 -24.12 -12.44
N SER A 73 -26.68 -25.38 -12.79
CA SER A 73 -25.33 -25.84 -13.05
C SER A 73 -24.71 -25.09 -14.22
N GLY A 74 -23.81 -24.18 -13.97
CA GLY A 74 -23.01 -23.50 -14.98
C GLY A 74 -22.20 -22.32 -14.49
N ALA A 75 -22.75 -21.52 -13.57
CA ALA A 75 -22.10 -20.32 -13.05
C ALA A 75 -21.15 -20.61 -11.86
N SER A 76 -21.30 -21.75 -11.21
CA SER A 76 -20.52 -22.12 -10.02
C SER A 76 -19.04 -22.40 -10.33
N ARG A 77 -18.74 -22.86 -11.53
CA ARG A 77 -17.37 -23.22 -11.94
C ARG A 77 -16.50 -21.99 -12.28
N ALA A 78 -17.13 -20.92 -12.77
CA ALA A 78 -16.42 -19.66 -13.04
C ALA A 78 -16.14 -18.86 -11.75
N LYS A 79 -17.07 -18.89 -10.78
CA LYS A 79 -16.91 -18.19 -9.50
C LYS A 79 -15.92 -18.92 -8.57
N GLN A 80 -15.80 -20.24 -8.69
CA GLN A 80 -14.85 -21.05 -7.93
C GLN A 80 -13.40 -20.93 -8.44
N LEU A 81 -13.22 -20.54 -9.71
CA LEU A 81 -11.89 -20.27 -10.29
C LEU A 81 -11.33 -18.88 -9.89
N LEU A 82 -12.20 -17.96 -9.39
CA LEU A 82 -11.81 -16.61 -8.97
C LEU A 82 -11.61 -16.47 -7.45
N THR A 83 -11.88 -17.51 -6.65
CA THR A 83 -11.80 -17.46 -5.19
C THR A 83 -10.95 -18.58 -4.57
N SER A 84 -10.11 -19.25 -5.35
CA SER A 84 -9.08 -20.12 -4.76
C SER A 84 -7.98 -19.22 -4.19
N PRO A 85 -7.69 -19.31 -2.88
CA PRO A 85 -6.58 -18.55 -2.32
C PRO A 85 -5.31 -18.89 -3.09
N VAL A 86 -4.56 -17.86 -3.47
CA VAL A 86 -3.27 -18.03 -4.16
C VAL A 86 -2.38 -18.91 -3.28
N PRO A 87 -1.86 -20.04 -3.79
CA PRO A 87 -0.98 -20.88 -3.02
C PRO A 87 0.21 -20.07 -2.48
N PRO A 88 0.71 -20.33 -1.28
CA PRO A 88 1.86 -19.60 -0.72
C PRO A 88 3.09 -19.58 -1.64
N SER A 89 3.27 -20.62 -2.47
CA SER A 89 4.33 -20.71 -3.47
C SER A 89 4.17 -19.79 -4.68
N GLU A 90 3.01 -19.18 -4.87
CA GLU A 90 2.71 -18.28 -5.98
C GLU A 90 2.61 -16.82 -5.56
N ARG A 91 2.71 -16.54 -4.24
CA ARG A 91 2.70 -15.18 -3.71
C ARG A 91 4.03 -14.50 -3.95
N LEU A 92 3.99 -13.23 -4.33
CA LEU A 92 5.18 -12.40 -4.40
C LEU A 92 5.66 -12.04 -2.99
N ARG A 93 6.91 -12.36 -2.71
CA ARG A 93 7.57 -12.20 -1.42
C ARG A 93 8.20 -10.82 -1.32
N ILE A 94 7.75 -10.01 -0.37
CA ILE A 94 8.09 -8.59 -0.26
C ILE A 94 8.90 -8.32 1.00
N LEU A 95 10.00 -7.57 0.86
CA LEU A 95 10.73 -6.95 1.96
C LEU A 95 10.41 -5.46 2.00
N LEU A 96 9.92 -4.96 3.15
CA LEU A 96 9.69 -3.54 3.39
C LEU A 96 10.88 -2.91 4.09
N VAL A 97 11.36 -1.79 3.56
CA VAL A 97 12.52 -1.07 4.10
C VAL A 97 12.20 0.41 4.24
N ASP A 98 12.16 0.90 5.48
CA ASP A 98 11.93 2.30 5.84
C ASP A 98 12.40 2.51 7.28
N ASP A 99 13.03 3.62 7.62
CA ASP A 99 13.50 3.89 8.98
C ASP A 99 12.36 4.30 9.94
N HIS A 100 11.17 4.65 9.39
CA HIS A 100 9.99 4.99 10.16
C HIS A 100 9.05 3.78 10.32
N GLU A 101 8.95 3.26 11.54
CA GLU A 101 8.11 2.10 11.85
C GLU A 101 6.63 2.30 11.44
N MET A 102 6.08 3.50 11.68
CA MET A 102 4.69 3.83 11.31
C MET A 102 4.45 3.74 9.80
N VAL A 103 5.46 4.11 8.99
CA VAL A 103 5.37 3.99 7.52
C VAL A 103 5.37 2.51 7.12
N ARG A 104 6.27 1.70 7.69
CA ARG A 104 6.30 0.25 7.43
C ARG A 104 4.98 -0.43 7.80
N GLN A 105 4.40 -0.11 8.96
CA GLN A 105 3.10 -0.64 9.39
C GLN A 105 1.97 -0.22 8.43
N GLY A 106 1.98 1.03 7.96
CA GLY A 106 1.02 1.52 6.97
C GLY A 106 1.14 0.80 5.63
N LEU A 107 2.36 0.65 5.10
CA LEU A 107 2.62 -0.07 3.86
C LEU A 107 2.24 -1.55 3.98
N ARG A 108 2.59 -2.20 5.09
CA ARG A 108 2.19 -3.57 5.37
C ARG A 108 0.67 -3.73 5.34
N SER A 109 -0.04 -2.85 6.04
CA SER A 109 -1.52 -2.87 6.08
C SER A 109 -2.14 -2.71 4.69
N VAL A 110 -1.51 -1.94 3.80
CA VAL A 110 -1.95 -1.80 2.41
C VAL A 110 -1.70 -3.09 1.62
N LEU A 111 -0.51 -3.68 1.75
CA LEU A 111 -0.13 -4.88 1.00
C LEU A 111 -0.86 -6.14 1.48
N ASP A 112 -1.16 -6.26 2.77
CA ASP A 112 -1.91 -7.38 3.36
C ASP A 112 -3.36 -7.49 2.83
N ASN A 113 -3.87 -6.48 2.11
CA ASN A 113 -5.18 -6.59 1.43
C ASN A 113 -5.13 -7.39 0.11
N TYR A 114 -3.95 -7.76 -0.37
CA TYR A 114 -3.76 -8.47 -1.63
C TYR A 114 -3.29 -9.91 -1.36
N GLU A 115 -4.09 -10.89 -1.79
CA GLU A 115 -3.82 -12.32 -1.53
C GLU A 115 -2.60 -12.87 -2.28
N ASP A 116 -2.18 -12.20 -3.35
CA ASP A 116 -1.02 -12.54 -4.19
C ASP A 116 0.30 -11.94 -3.70
N LEU A 117 0.27 -11.16 -2.61
CA LEU A 117 1.44 -10.58 -1.97
C LEU A 117 1.67 -11.15 -0.57
N GLU A 118 2.92 -11.21 -0.14
CA GLU A 118 3.31 -11.62 1.21
C GLU A 118 4.50 -10.78 1.70
N VAL A 119 4.32 -10.00 2.76
CA VAL A 119 5.41 -9.29 3.42
C VAL A 119 6.18 -10.27 4.31
N ILE A 120 7.35 -10.72 3.83
CA ILE A 120 8.18 -11.73 4.49
C ILE A 120 9.21 -11.16 5.45
N GLY A 121 9.43 -9.85 5.45
CA GLY A 121 10.38 -9.18 6.32
C GLY A 121 10.28 -7.68 6.30
N GLU A 122 10.89 -7.06 7.31
CA GLU A 122 10.99 -5.61 7.46
C GLU A 122 12.41 -5.22 7.88
N ALA A 123 12.90 -4.08 7.42
CA ALA A 123 14.16 -3.48 7.83
C ALA A 123 14.00 -1.98 8.10
N GLY A 124 14.71 -1.49 9.13
CA GLY A 124 14.70 -0.07 9.51
C GLY A 124 15.93 0.71 9.04
N ASP A 125 16.84 0.08 8.29
CA ASP A 125 18.05 0.71 7.75
C ASP A 125 18.62 -0.10 6.59
N GLY A 126 19.53 0.52 5.81
CA GLY A 126 20.10 -0.10 4.62
C GLY A 126 20.99 -1.32 4.89
N GLU A 127 21.69 -1.38 6.04
CA GLU A 127 22.54 -2.53 6.39
C GLU A 127 21.69 -3.77 6.72
N SER A 128 20.66 -3.57 7.52
CA SER A 128 19.66 -4.60 7.82
C SER A 128 18.94 -5.06 6.56
N ALA A 129 18.58 -4.14 5.66
CA ALA A 129 17.94 -4.45 4.39
C ALA A 129 18.79 -5.39 3.52
N ILE A 130 20.10 -5.09 3.37
CA ILE A 130 21.04 -5.94 2.61
C ILE A 130 21.13 -7.34 3.23
N SER A 131 21.27 -7.42 4.55
CA SER A 131 21.39 -8.69 5.26
C SER A 131 20.13 -9.54 5.15
N ILE A 132 18.95 -8.92 5.33
CA ILE A 132 17.66 -9.61 5.26
C ILE A 132 17.36 -10.03 3.82
N ALA A 133 17.64 -9.19 2.82
CA ALA A 133 17.48 -9.53 1.41
C ALA A 133 18.34 -10.75 1.03
N ALA A 134 19.58 -10.81 1.51
CA ALA A 134 20.48 -11.95 1.28
C ALA A 134 19.94 -13.25 1.91
N ALA A 135 19.37 -13.17 3.10
CA ALA A 135 18.85 -14.31 3.84
C ALA A 135 17.49 -14.80 3.30
N LEU A 136 16.56 -13.88 3.09
CA LEU A 136 15.18 -14.22 2.74
C LEU A 136 14.95 -14.34 1.23
N LYS A 137 15.78 -13.73 0.39
CA LYS A 137 15.66 -13.70 -1.06
C LYS A 137 14.24 -13.30 -1.50
N PRO A 138 13.79 -12.08 -1.18
CA PRO A 138 12.48 -11.58 -1.60
C PRO A 138 12.41 -11.45 -3.12
N ASP A 139 11.20 -11.50 -3.68
CA ASP A 139 10.97 -11.17 -5.10
C ASP A 139 11.04 -9.66 -5.30
N VAL A 140 10.55 -8.89 -4.32
CA VAL A 140 10.47 -7.43 -4.37
C VAL A 140 10.99 -6.82 -3.07
N VAL A 141 11.77 -5.76 -3.18
CA VAL A 141 12.15 -4.88 -2.07
C VAL A 141 11.51 -3.51 -2.29
N VAL A 142 10.71 -3.07 -1.34
CA VAL A 142 10.18 -1.71 -1.26
C VAL A 142 11.12 -0.91 -0.39
N MET A 143 11.88 0.00 -0.98
CA MET A 143 13.07 0.65 -0.40
C MET A 143 12.84 2.15 -0.20
N ASP A 144 12.83 2.61 1.05
CA ASP A 144 12.96 4.05 1.31
C ASP A 144 14.33 4.57 0.89
N VAL A 145 14.33 5.74 0.27
CA VAL A 145 15.58 6.39 -0.14
C VAL A 145 16.32 7.02 1.03
N ASN A 146 15.58 7.70 1.90
CA ASN A 146 16.14 8.55 2.95
C ASN A 146 16.27 7.80 4.27
N MET A 147 17.34 7.03 4.41
CA MET A 147 17.65 6.31 5.64
C MET A 147 19.02 6.71 6.20
N PRO A 148 19.22 6.65 7.53
CA PRO A 148 20.51 6.95 8.14
C PRO A 148 21.57 5.89 7.83
N ARG A 149 22.85 6.27 7.83
CA ARG A 149 24.04 5.43 7.61
C ARG A 149 24.18 4.94 6.18
N ILE A 150 23.52 3.86 5.81
CA ILE A 150 23.44 3.37 4.43
C ILE A 150 22.07 3.78 3.91
N ASP A 151 22.06 4.71 2.95
CA ASP A 151 20.83 5.18 2.31
C ASP A 151 20.24 4.12 1.36
N GLY A 152 19.01 4.35 0.92
CA GLY A 152 18.32 3.41 0.04
C GLY A 152 18.97 3.25 -1.33
N ILE A 153 19.70 4.25 -1.81
CA ILE A 153 20.41 4.20 -3.10
C ILE A 153 21.57 3.22 -3.02
N GLU A 154 22.41 3.35 -1.98
CA GLU A 154 23.55 2.44 -1.78
C GLU A 154 23.07 1.02 -1.41
N ALA A 155 22.04 0.89 -0.58
CA ALA A 155 21.42 -0.40 -0.26
C ALA A 155 20.89 -1.08 -1.54
N THR A 156 20.17 -0.36 -2.39
CA THR A 156 19.68 -0.86 -3.68
C THR A 156 20.80 -1.36 -4.57
N ARG A 157 21.86 -0.58 -4.70
CA ARG A 157 23.02 -0.96 -5.52
C ARG A 157 23.64 -2.29 -5.04
N ARG A 158 23.82 -2.46 -3.74
CA ARG A 158 24.40 -3.68 -3.16
C ARG A 158 23.47 -4.87 -3.33
N ILE A 159 22.16 -4.70 -3.07
CA ILE A 159 21.18 -5.78 -3.21
C ILE A 159 21.10 -6.24 -4.67
N VAL A 160 20.93 -5.34 -5.62
CA VAL A 160 20.81 -5.70 -7.04
C VAL A 160 22.10 -6.29 -7.60
N SER A 161 23.26 -5.80 -7.15
CA SER A 161 24.55 -6.37 -7.56
C SER A 161 24.75 -7.80 -7.07
N ALA A 162 24.28 -8.12 -5.85
CA ALA A 162 24.41 -9.44 -5.26
C ALA A 162 23.31 -10.40 -5.74
N GLN A 163 22.13 -9.91 -6.01
CA GLN A 163 20.94 -10.67 -6.39
C GLN A 163 20.15 -9.93 -7.48
N PRO A 164 20.56 -10.09 -8.77
CA PRO A 164 19.97 -9.36 -9.89
C PRO A 164 18.49 -9.68 -10.14
N ASP A 165 17.99 -10.80 -9.63
CA ASP A 165 16.60 -11.22 -9.80
C ASP A 165 15.63 -10.43 -8.90
N ILE A 166 16.14 -9.79 -7.84
CA ILE A 166 15.32 -8.98 -6.94
C ILE A 166 14.87 -7.70 -7.66
N VAL A 167 13.58 -7.43 -7.62
CA VAL A 167 13.01 -6.16 -8.07
C VAL A 167 13.06 -5.14 -6.93
N VAL A 168 13.67 -3.99 -7.15
CA VAL A 168 13.66 -2.91 -6.16
C VAL A 168 12.73 -1.79 -6.61
N ILE A 169 11.81 -1.40 -5.74
CA ILE A 169 10.90 -0.26 -5.89
C ILE A 169 11.34 0.82 -4.90
N GLY A 170 11.79 1.97 -5.40
CA GLY A 170 12.17 3.09 -4.55
C GLY A 170 10.98 3.87 -4.03
N LEU A 171 11.01 4.24 -2.74
CA LEU A 171 10.06 5.15 -2.12
C LEU A 171 10.75 6.44 -1.70
N SER A 172 10.09 7.59 -1.90
CA SER A 172 10.54 8.89 -1.36
C SER A 172 9.36 9.77 -0.97
N VAL A 173 9.61 10.70 -0.07
CA VAL A 173 8.60 11.70 0.34
C VAL A 173 8.33 12.71 -0.78
N GLN A 174 9.37 13.05 -1.56
CA GLN A 174 9.28 14.08 -2.61
C GLN A 174 9.65 13.49 -3.98
N ASN A 175 9.01 14.03 -5.02
CA ASN A 175 9.30 13.66 -6.41
C ASN A 175 10.51 14.47 -6.92
N GLU A 176 11.68 14.21 -6.36
CA GLU A 176 12.93 14.86 -6.78
C GLU A 176 13.55 14.07 -7.92
N HIS A 177 13.55 14.65 -9.11
CA HIS A 177 14.04 13.99 -10.34
C HIS A 177 15.46 13.42 -10.20
N HIS A 178 16.34 14.11 -9.48
CA HIS A 178 17.70 13.62 -9.24
C HIS A 178 17.77 12.38 -8.34
N VAL A 179 16.82 12.23 -7.40
CA VAL A 179 16.70 11.05 -6.52
C VAL A 179 16.19 9.85 -7.32
N GLU A 180 15.18 10.05 -8.15
CA GLU A 180 14.66 9.03 -9.07
C GLU A 180 15.74 8.52 -10.02
N GLU A 181 16.51 9.44 -10.63
CA GLU A 181 17.64 9.06 -11.48
C GLU A 181 18.71 8.28 -10.71
N ALA A 182 19.03 8.68 -9.49
CA ALA A 182 20.02 8.00 -8.66
C ALA A 182 19.56 6.58 -8.29
N MET A 183 18.30 6.40 -7.92
CA MET A 183 17.70 5.09 -7.63
C MET A 183 17.68 4.19 -8.87
N THR A 184 17.30 4.73 -10.03
CA THR A 184 17.32 4.01 -11.32
C THR A 184 18.74 3.57 -11.67
N ARG A 185 19.74 4.45 -11.52
CA ARG A 185 21.15 4.09 -11.73
C ARG A 185 21.68 3.06 -10.74
N ALA A 186 21.12 3.01 -9.52
CA ALA A 186 21.43 2.00 -8.54
C ALA A 186 20.79 0.63 -8.86
N GLY A 187 19.83 0.59 -9.80
CA GLY A 187 19.17 -0.62 -10.25
C GLY A 187 17.72 -0.76 -9.79
N ALA A 188 17.13 0.29 -9.21
CA ALA A 188 15.70 0.29 -8.94
C ALA A 188 14.91 0.21 -10.25
N ALA A 189 13.88 -0.61 -10.26
CA ALA A 189 13.07 -0.86 -11.44
C ALA A 189 11.97 0.20 -11.63
N VAL A 190 11.49 0.78 -10.55
CA VAL A 190 10.48 1.84 -10.54
C VAL A 190 10.63 2.67 -9.26
N PHE A 191 10.12 3.89 -9.32
CA PHE A 191 10.11 4.84 -8.22
C PHE A 191 8.68 5.30 -7.95
N VAL A 192 8.28 5.35 -6.68
CA VAL A 192 6.95 5.76 -6.23
C VAL A 192 7.09 6.76 -5.09
N THR A 193 6.28 7.81 -5.07
CA THR A 193 6.25 8.70 -3.91
C THR A 193 5.47 8.07 -2.77
N LYS A 194 5.91 8.27 -1.51
CA LYS A 194 5.24 7.73 -0.31
C LYS A 194 3.76 8.15 -0.25
N GLU A 195 3.44 9.34 -0.74
CA GLU A 195 2.06 9.83 -0.83
C GLU A 195 1.16 8.99 -1.75
N ARG A 196 1.73 8.47 -2.84
CA ARG A 196 1.01 7.65 -3.81
C ARG A 196 1.12 6.15 -3.53
N ALA A 197 2.02 5.75 -2.64
CA ALA A 197 2.29 4.35 -2.37
C ALA A 197 1.02 3.59 -1.96
N ALA A 198 0.16 4.17 -1.13
CA ALA A 198 -1.07 3.54 -0.71
C ALA A 198 -2.01 3.12 -1.87
N GLY A 199 -2.02 3.89 -2.97
CA GLY A 199 -2.88 3.60 -4.13
C GLY A 199 -2.15 2.98 -5.33
N GLN A 200 -0.83 3.10 -5.42
CA GLN A 200 -0.07 2.72 -6.63
C GLN A 200 0.96 1.60 -6.40
N LEU A 201 1.28 1.29 -5.15
CA LEU A 201 2.35 0.33 -4.84
C LEU A 201 2.04 -1.07 -5.38
N TYR A 202 0.81 -1.55 -5.23
CA TYR A 202 0.39 -2.84 -5.75
C TYR A 202 0.59 -2.92 -7.27
N GLU A 203 0.07 -1.94 -8.02
CA GLU A 203 0.22 -1.90 -9.48
C GLU A 203 1.70 -1.82 -9.90
N ALA A 204 2.50 -1.02 -9.18
CA ALA A 204 3.93 -0.90 -9.43
C ALA A 204 4.63 -2.26 -9.25
N ILE A 205 4.32 -2.99 -8.16
CA ILE A 205 4.86 -4.32 -7.88
C ILE A 205 4.51 -5.28 -9.01
N VAL A 206 3.22 -5.48 -9.27
CA VAL A 206 2.72 -6.49 -10.22
C VAL A 206 3.20 -6.20 -11.64
N ARG A 207 3.13 -4.94 -12.07
CA ARG A 207 3.59 -4.53 -13.40
C ARG A 207 5.08 -4.80 -13.59
N THR A 208 5.89 -4.45 -12.60
CA THR A 208 7.35 -4.56 -12.71
C THR A 208 7.81 -6.01 -12.71
N VAL A 209 7.23 -6.87 -11.87
CA VAL A 209 7.56 -8.30 -11.83
C VAL A 209 7.13 -9.00 -13.12
N ARG A 210 5.95 -8.66 -13.68
CA ARG A 210 5.47 -9.24 -14.96
C ARG A 210 6.33 -8.85 -16.16
N THR A 211 6.94 -7.68 -16.15
CA THR A 211 7.78 -7.20 -17.26
C THR A 211 9.17 -7.84 -17.26
N ARG A 212 9.60 -8.42 -16.13
CA ARG A 212 10.91 -9.07 -15.98
C ARG A 212 10.89 -10.59 -16.25
N LYS A 213 9.71 -11.21 -16.25
CA LYS A 213 9.51 -12.62 -16.67
C LYS A 213 9.28 -12.71 -18.17
#